data_5becc661494f87218aaf027283949c4e
#
_entry.id   5becc661494f87218aaf027283949c4e
#
_cell.length_a   1.000
_cell.length_b   1.000
_cell.length_c   1.000
_cell.angle_alpha   90.00
_cell.angle_beta   90.00
_cell.angle_gamma   90.00
#
_symmetry.space_group_name_H-M   'P 1'
#
loop_
_entity.id
_entity.type
_entity.pdbx_description
1 polymer ?
#
loop_
_entity_poly.entity_id
_entity_poly.type
_entity_poly.pdbx_seq_one_letter_code
_entity_poly.pdbx_strand_id
1 'polypeptide(L)'
;ASCLVGSEMCIRDRFKMGEDSAKNTKKSTMVVESHITYNQEVQEGDEVEVNLIFCDHDKKRILYKLEMVHSEKKYVASTIEALSLYVDLAERKVAEFEKEKVQIMDDYISKHKDNFKIDNLKFLSKLKK
;
A
#
# COMPACT_ATOMS: atom_id res chain seq x y z
N ALA A 1 6.76 -1.98 -13.95
CA ALA A 1 6.05 -0.73 -13.58
C ALA A 1 4.55 -0.93 -13.57
N SER A 2 3.98 -1.57 -14.59
CA SER A 2 2.53 -1.82 -14.66
C SER A 2 2.04 -2.72 -13.54
N CYS A 3 2.84 -3.69 -13.11
CA CYS A 3 2.49 -4.57 -11.99
C CYS A 3 2.35 -3.81 -10.67
N LEU A 4 3.23 -2.86 -10.41
CA LEU A 4 3.18 -2.03 -9.19
C LEU A 4 1.93 -1.16 -9.19
N VAL A 5 1.59 -0.55 -10.31
CA VAL A 5 0.36 0.25 -10.46
C VAL A 5 -0.87 -0.61 -10.23
N GLY A 6 -0.90 -1.81 -10.81
CA GLY A 6 -2.00 -2.75 -10.60
C GLY A 6 -2.17 -3.15 -9.15
N SER A 7 -1.07 -3.37 -8.42
CA SER A 7 -1.10 -3.72 -7.01
C SER A 7 -1.63 -2.58 -6.14
N GLU A 8 -1.26 -1.34 -6.42
CA GLU A 8 -1.80 -0.17 -5.73
C GLU A 8 -3.30 -0.03 -5.96
N MET A 9 -3.77 -0.24 -7.19
CA MET A 9 -5.20 -0.21 -7.49
C MET A 9 -5.97 -1.30 -6.74
N CYS A 10 -5.40 -2.49 -6.59
CA CYS A 10 -6.02 -3.57 -5.84
C CYS A 10 -6.23 -3.21 -4.36
N ILE A 11 -5.24 -2.58 -3.71
CA ILE A 11 -5.38 -2.19 -2.31
C ILE A 11 -6.43 -1.09 -2.14
N ARG A 12 -6.45 -0.13 -3.05
CA ARG A 12 -7.45 0.95 -3.03
C ARG A 12 -8.86 0.39 -3.17
N ASP A 13 -9.07 -0.51 -4.12
CA ASP A 13 -10.38 -1.12 -4.36
C ASP A 13 -10.83 -1.96 -3.16
N ARG A 14 -9.92 -2.73 -2.57
CA ARG A 14 -10.22 -3.58 -1.43
C ARG A 14 -10.71 -2.78 -0.22
N PHE A 15 -10.16 -1.59 -0.01
CA PHE A 15 -10.54 -0.72 1.10
C PHE A 15 -11.55 0.36 0.70
N LYS A 16 -12.14 0.25 -0.48
CA LYS A 16 -13.12 1.20 -1.01
C LYS A 16 -12.58 2.62 -1.10
N MET A 17 -11.34 2.75 -1.52
CA MET A 17 -10.64 4.04 -1.67
C MET A 17 -10.19 4.30 -3.10
N GLY A 18 -10.63 3.48 -4.06
CA GLY A 18 -10.19 3.55 -5.44
C GLY A 18 -11.01 4.49 -6.30
N GLU A 19 -11.13 4.13 -7.57
CA GLU A 19 -11.79 4.96 -8.59
C GLU A 19 -13.26 5.26 -8.25
N ASP A 20 -13.99 4.25 -7.77
CA ASP A 20 -15.40 4.43 -7.40
C ASP A 20 -15.55 5.42 -6.23
N SER A 21 -14.67 5.34 -5.24
CA SER A 21 -14.67 6.29 -4.13
C SER A 21 -14.39 7.70 -4.63
N ALA A 22 -13.41 7.85 -5.53
CA ALA A 22 -13.09 9.16 -6.10
C ALA A 22 -14.25 9.76 -6.87
N LYS A 23 -15.02 8.94 -7.60
CA LYS A 23 -16.18 9.41 -8.36
C LYS A 23 -17.40 9.71 -7.48
N ASN A 24 -17.70 8.86 -6.51
CA ASN A 24 -18.92 8.93 -5.71
C ASN A 24 -18.80 9.81 -4.49
N THR A 25 -17.70 9.71 -3.74
CA THR A 25 -17.48 10.46 -2.50
C THR A 25 -16.47 11.58 -2.64
N LYS A 26 -15.80 11.68 -3.79
CA LYS A 26 -14.71 12.62 -4.07
C LYS A 26 -13.52 12.46 -3.12
N LYS A 27 -13.31 11.26 -2.60
CA LYS A 27 -12.18 10.93 -1.72
C LYS A 27 -11.35 9.79 -2.29
N SER A 28 -10.05 9.87 -2.12
CA SER A 28 -9.12 8.86 -2.59
C SER A 28 -7.82 8.91 -1.79
N THR A 29 -6.87 8.05 -2.14
CA THR A 29 -5.54 8.06 -1.52
C THR A 29 -4.50 8.58 -2.48
N MET A 30 -3.51 9.29 -1.94
CA MET A 30 -2.36 9.78 -2.70
C MET A 30 -1.08 9.39 -1.99
N VAL A 31 -0.13 8.82 -2.74
CA VAL A 31 1.19 8.49 -2.20
C VAL A 31 1.95 9.79 -1.95
N VAL A 32 2.44 9.97 -0.74
CA VAL A 32 3.19 11.17 -0.36
C VAL A 32 4.66 10.89 -0.09
N GLU A 33 4.99 9.67 0.32
CA GLU A 33 6.38 9.25 0.50
C GLU A 33 6.54 7.80 0.08
N SER A 34 7.69 7.49 -0.51
CA SER A 34 8.04 6.11 -0.80
C SER A 34 9.54 5.92 -0.63
N HIS A 35 9.92 4.71 -0.24
CA HIS A 35 11.32 4.30 -0.13
C HIS A 35 11.48 3.01 -0.93
N ILE A 36 12.37 3.05 -1.91
CA ILE A 36 12.62 1.94 -2.82
C ILE A 36 14.00 1.39 -2.53
N THR A 37 14.08 0.08 -2.36
CA THR A 37 15.35 -0.62 -2.16
C THR A 37 15.56 -1.60 -3.30
N TYR A 38 16.72 -1.53 -3.91
CA TYR A 38 17.13 -2.42 -4.99
C TYR A 38 18.11 -3.44 -4.42
N ASN A 39 17.66 -4.67 -4.25
CA ASN A 39 18.45 -5.71 -3.58
C ASN A 39 19.24 -6.56 -4.56
N GLN A 40 18.61 -7.00 -5.65
CA GLN A 40 19.24 -7.80 -6.69
C GLN A 40 18.64 -7.43 -8.05
N GLU A 41 19.46 -7.54 -9.09
CA GLU A 41 18.98 -7.24 -10.44
C GLU A 41 18.09 -8.34 -10.99
N VAL A 42 17.21 -7.94 -11.89
CA VAL A 42 16.35 -8.80 -12.68
C VAL A 42 16.66 -8.53 -14.14
N GLN A 43 16.81 -9.59 -14.93
CA GLN A 43 17.14 -9.46 -16.33
C GLN A 43 15.89 -9.40 -17.20
N GLU A 44 16.04 -8.84 -18.40
CA GLU A 44 14.96 -8.81 -19.38
C GLU A 44 14.50 -10.24 -19.67
N GLY A 45 13.19 -10.45 -19.67
CA GLY A 45 12.60 -11.76 -19.89
C GLY A 45 12.36 -12.58 -18.62
N ASP A 46 12.89 -12.15 -17.48
CA ASP A 46 12.61 -12.81 -16.19
C ASP A 46 11.16 -12.53 -15.75
N GLU A 47 10.53 -13.56 -15.20
CA GLU A 47 9.21 -13.41 -14.60
C GLU A 47 9.36 -12.98 -13.14
N VAL A 48 8.50 -12.06 -12.71
CA VAL A 48 8.48 -11.57 -11.34
C VAL A 48 7.06 -11.59 -10.77
N GLU A 49 6.98 -11.78 -9.46
CA GLU A 49 5.73 -11.67 -8.71
C GLU A 49 5.81 -10.42 -7.85
N VAL A 50 4.70 -9.70 -7.73
CA VAL A 50 4.62 -8.54 -6.84
C VAL A 50 3.68 -8.89 -5.70
N ASN A 51 4.21 -8.91 -4.49
CA ASN A 51 3.44 -9.17 -3.29
C ASN A 51 3.12 -7.85 -2.60
N LEU A 52 1.86 -7.65 -2.28
CA LEU A 52 1.39 -6.47 -1.57
C LEU A 52 1.17 -6.82 -0.11
N ILE A 53 1.80 -6.04 0.77
CA ILE A 53 1.68 -6.21 2.21
C ILE A 53 1.12 -4.92 2.80
N PHE A 54 -0.09 -4.98 3.32
CA PHE A 54 -0.68 -3.87 4.06
C PHE A 54 -0.13 -3.90 5.48
N CYS A 55 0.66 -2.88 5.83
CA CYS A 55 1.40 -2.88 7.09
C CYS A 55 0.60 -2.30 8.25
N ASP A 56 0.07 -1.09 8.08
CA ASP A 56 -0.64 -0.40 9.15
C ASP A 56 -1.34 0.85 8.62
N HIS A 57 -2.08 1.54 9.49
CA HIS A 57 -2.74 2.80 9.17
C HIS A 57 -2.93 3.65 10.42
N ASP A 58 -3.22 4.92 10.21
CA ASP A 58 -3.76 5.81 11.25
C ASP A 58 -5.10 6.39 10.75
N LYS A 59 -5.53 7.52 11.30
CA LYS A 59 -6.81 8.14 10.93
C LYS A 59 -6.83 8.70 9.51
N LYS A 60 -5.66 8.98 8.93
CA LYS A 60 -5.53 9.69 7.66
C LYS A 60 -4.55 9.04 6.69
N ARG A 61 -3.74 8.10 7.16
CA ARG A 61 -2.63 7.51 6.40
C ARG A 61 -2.73 6.01 6.35
N ILE A 62 -2.24 5.45 5.25
CA ILE A 62 -2.00 4.01 5.15
C ILE A 62 -0.54 3.76 4.81
N LEU A 63 -0.01 2.70 5.38
CA LEU A 63 1.37 2.26 5.16
C LEU A 63 1.33 0.86 4.57
N TYR A 64 1.95 0.69 3.42
CA TYR A 64 2.02 -0.61 2.76
C TYR A 64 3.39 -0.84 2.14
N LYS A 65 3.65 -2.09 1.83
CA LYS A 65 4.91 -2.55 1.26
C LYS A 65 4.65 -3.41 0.04
N LEU A 66 5.43 -3.22 -1.00
CA LEU A 66 5.41 -4.04 -2.19
C LEU A 66 6.76 -4.75 -2.32
N GLU A 67 6.74 -6.05 -2.56
CA GLU A 67 7.93 -6.83 -2.79
C GLU A 67 7.90 -7.42 -4.20
N MET A 68 8.92 -7.15 -4.99
CA MET A 68 9.09 -7.78 -6.29
C MET A 68 10.01 -8.99 -6.11
N VAL A 69 9.46 -10.17 -6.37
CA VAL A 69 10.14 -11.46 -6.15
C VAL A 69 10.37 -12.13 -7.50
N HIS A 70 11.59 -12.60 -7.73
CA HIS A 70 11.89 -13.40 -8.91
C HIS A 70 11.10 -14.71 -8.86
N SER A 71 10.27 -14.99 -9.85
CA SER A 71 9.32 -16.11 -9.80
C SER A 71 10.01 -17.47 -9.72
N GLU A 72 11.10 -17.67 -10.43
CA GLU A 72 11.82 -18.94 -10.47
C GLU A 72 12.76 -19.09 -9.28
N LYS A 73 13.63 -18.10 -9.04
CA LYS A 73 14.67 -18.17 -8.01
C LYS A 73 14.23 -17.75 -6.62
N LYS A 74 13.05 -17.17 -6.51
CA LYS A 74 12.41 -16.79 -5.22
C LYS A 74 13.21 -15.81 -4.36
N TYR A 75 14.03 -14.96 -4.96
CA TYR A 75 14.66 -13.87 -4.20
C TYR A 75 13.86 -12.57 -4.34
N VAL A 76 13.97 -11.72 -3.33
CA VAL A 76 13.35 -10.38 -3.36
C VAL A 76 14.30 -9.46 -4.14
N ALA A 77 13.88 -9.06 -5.33
CA ALA A 77 14.68 -8.19 -6.20
C ALA A 77 14.59 -6.72 -5.78
N SER A 78 13.41 -6.29 -5.38
CA SER A 78 13.17 -4.89 -5.00
C SER A 78 12.05 -4.82 -3.97
N THR A 79 12.08 -3.78 -3.15
CA THR A 79 11.06 -3.52 -2.15
C THR A 79 10.68 -2.04 -2.20
N ILE A 80 9.38 -1.76 -2.13
CA ILE A 80 8.86 -0.39 -2.03
C ILE A 80 8.03 -0.32 -0.75
N GLU A 81 8.42 0.58 0.14
CA GLU A 81 7.59 1.00 1.27
C GLU A 81 6.93 2.31 0.89
N ALA A 82 5.61 2.41 1.02
CA ALA A 82 4.86 3.59 0.60
C ALA A 82 3.90 4.05 1.70
N LEU A 83 3.88 5.36 1.89
CA LEU A 83 2.96 6.04 2.79
C LEU A 83 1.99 6.87 1.95
N SER A 84 0.69 6.63 2.12
CA SER A 84 -0.36 7.35 1.39
C SER A 84 -1.25 8.10 2.36
N LEU A 85 -1.73 9.27 1.93
CA LEU A 85 -2.74 10.06 2.65
C LEU A 85 -4.10 9.87 2.02
N TYR A 86 -5.13 9.85 2.88
CA TYR A 86 -6.51 9.92 2.43
C TYR A 86 -6.88 11.40 2.21
N VAL A 87 -7.41 11.72 1.04
CA VAL A 87 -7.64 13.11 0.65
C VAL A 87 -9.06 13.32 0.13
N ASP A 88 -9.60 14.49 0.41
CA ASP A 88 -10.83 14.99 -0.18
C ASP A 88 -10.47 15.73 -1.46
N LEU A 89 -10.87 15.18 -2.60
CA LEU A 89 -10.53 15.73 -3.91
C LEU A 89 -11.31 17.02 -4.23
N ALA A 90 -12.50 17.19 -3.66
CA ALA A 90 -13.31 18.39 -3.87
C ALA A 90 -12.71 19.57 -3.13
N GLU A 91 -12.35 19.40 -1.86
CA GLU A 91 -11.77 20.45 -1.03
C GLU A 91 -10.24 20.50 -1.11
N ARG A 92 -9.63 19.50 -1.73
CA ARG A 92 -8.18 19.38 -1.91
C ARG A 92 -7.41 19.44 -0.59
N LYS A 93 -7.87 18.67 0.38
CA LYS A 93 -7.22 18.58 1.70
C LYS A 93 -7.27 17.15 2.23
N VAL A 94 -6.46 16.92 3.25
CA VAL A 94 -6.41 15.62 3.93
C VAL A 94 -7.73 15.37 4.65
N ALA A 95 -8.24 14.14 4.54
CA ALA A 95 -9.47 13.70 5.19
C ALA A 95 -9.19 12.55 6.15
N GLU A 96 -10.10 12.33 7.09
CA GLU A 96 -10.06 11.16 7.95
C GLU A 96 -10.85 10.02 7.33
N PHE A 97 -10.42 8.78 7.57
CA PHE A 97 -11.12 7.60 7.10
C PHE A 97 -12.48 7.48 7.77
N GLU A 98 -13.49 7.12 7.01
CA GLU A 98 -14.80 6.77 7.54
C GLU A 98 -14.69 5.48 8.38
N LYS A 99 -15.58 5.35 9.36
CA LYS A 99 -15.58 4.19 10.29
C LYS A 99 -15.63 2.85 9.55
N GLU A 100 -16.39 2.77 8.46
CA GLU A 100 -16.47 1.57 7.63
C GLU A 100 -15.10 1.17 7.08
N LYS A 101 -14.34 2.13 6.57
CA LYS A 101 -13.01 1.88 6.01
C LYS A 101 -12.00 1.47 7.08
N VAL A 102 -12.05 2.12 8.25
CA VAL A 102 -11.20 1.75 9.38
C VAL A 102 -11.47 0.32 9.80
N GLN A 103 -12.72 -0.08 9.86
CA GLN A 103 -13.10 -1.45 10.24
C GLN A 103 -12.55 -2.47 9.24
N ILE A 104 -12.67 -2.20 7.95
CA ILE A 104 -12.14 -3.08 6.90
C ILE A 104 -10.61 -3.24 7.04
N MET A 105 -9.91 -2.14 7.28
CA MET A 105 -8.45 -2.16 7.45
C MET A 105 -8.02 -2.91 8.71
N ASP A 106 -8.68 -2.68 9.82
CA ASP A 106 -8.38 -3.35 11.09
C ASP A 106 -8.65 -4.85 11.01
N ASP A 107 -9.74 -5.25 10.38
CA ASP A 107 -10.06 -6.67 10.17
C ASP A 107 -9.00 -7.34 9.28
N TYR A 108 -8.55 -6.66 8.24
CA TYR A 108 -7.50 -7.17 7.37
C TYR A 108 -6.19 -7.37 8.12
N ILE A 109 -5.77 -6.38 8.91
CA ILE A 109 -4.54 -6.46 9.71
C ILE A 109 -4.62 -7.62 10.70
N SER A 110 -5.75 -7.76 11.39
CA SER A 110 -5.96 -8.84 12.37
C SER A 110 -5.85 -10.22 11.75
N LYS A 111 -6.34 -10.38 10.52
CA LYS A 111 -6.29 -11.67 9.81
C LYS A 111 -4.91 -12.02 9.27
N HIS A 112 -4.10 -11.02 8.95
CA HIS A 112 -2.85 -11.21 8.20
C HIS A 112 -1.58 -10.84 8.96
N LYS A 113 -1.68 -10.34 10.19
CA LYS A 113 -0.52 -9.87 10.96
C LYS A 113 0.56 -10.93 11.18
N ASP A 114 0.16 -12.20 11.28
CA ASP A 114 1.09 -13.31 11.50
C ASP A 114 1.68 -13.87 10.20
N ASN A 115 1.15 -13.46 9.06
CA ASN A 115 1.58 -13.95 7.75
C ASN A 115 2.72 -13.13 7.15
N PHE A 116 2.97 -11.93 7.66
CA PHE A 116 3.95 -11.02 7.10
C PHE A 116 4.86 -10.46 8.18
N LYS A 117 6.16 -10.41 7.87
CA LYS A 117 7.11 -9.72 8.73
C LYS A 117 7.08 -8.23 8.40
N ILE A 118 6.70 -7.43 9.38
CA ILE A 118 6.68 -5.97 9.27
C ILE A 118 8.00 -5.45 9.85
N ASP A 119 9.11 -5.77 9.16
CA ASP A 119 10.46 -5.42 9.62
C ASP A 119 11.02 -4.25 8.80
N ASN A 120 11.85 -3.46 9.43
CA ASN A 120 12.65 -2.42 8.78
C ASN A 120 11.83 -1.35 8.04
N LEU A 121 10.64 -1.03 8.54
CA LEU A 121 9.80 0.01 7.96
C LEU A 121 10.32 1.40 8.36
N LYS A 122 10.51 2.27 7.38
CA LYS A 122 11.00 3.64 7.60
C LYS A 122 9.91 4.62 8.01
N PHE A 123 8.67 4.37 7.58
CA PHE A 123 7.58 5.33 7.76
C PHE A 123 6.62 4.95 8.89
N LEU A 124 6.88 3.87 9.61
CA LEU A 124 6.01 3.45 10.70
C LEU A 124 5.87 4.52 11.78
N SER A 125 6.95 5.23 12.07
CA SER A 125 6.97 6.31 13.05
C SER A 125 6.18 7.54 12.62
N LYS A 126 5.80 7.64 11.36
CA LYS A 126 5.00 8.75 10.84
C LYS A 126 3.51 8.56 11.06
N LEU A 127 3.09 7.36 11.41
CA LEU A 127 1.70 7.10 11.78
C LEU A 127 1.41 7.66 13.17
N LYS A 128 0.31 8.38 13.28
CA LYS A 128 -0.10 9.05 14.52
C LYS A 128 -1.41 8.41 15.02
N LYS A 129 -1.28 7.36 15.74
CA LYS A 129 -2.45 6.64 16.30
C LYS A 129 -2.99 7.30 17.54
#